data_1af2c149c35e2cdee28ba3ea5838182b
#
_entry.id   1af2c149c35e2cdee28ba3ea5838182b
#
_cell.length_a   1.000
_cell.length_b   1.000
_cell.length_c   1.000
_cell.angle_alpha   90.00
_cell.angle_beta   90.00
_cell.angle_gamma   90.00
#
_symmetry.space_group_name_H-M   'P 1'
#
loop_
_entity.id
_entity.type
_entity.pdbx_description
1 polymer ?
#
loop_
_entity_poly.entity_id
_entity_poly.type
_entity_poly.pdbx_seq_one_letter_code
_entity_poly.pdbx_strand_id
1 'polypeptide(L)'
;MRALVVVDYQNDFVNGSLGSAAAVSIEDAVCSRMKDYLASGNDVFVTMDTHDDGYLETREGIMLPVVHCIEGTDGWELHGKVRGIAGRGGCRILRKNTFGCAELIGILKDYDEIELCGVATNICVLANAVIARTANPQARITVRRDCVASYDDRLGEETLDVLAGLQIEVI
;
A
#
# COMPACT_ATOMS: atom_id res chain seq x y z
N MET A 1 10.33 13.13 12.11
CA MET A 1 9.69 13.27 10.77
C MET A 1 8.60 12.21 10.62
N ARG A 2 7.54 12.49 9.82
CA ARG A 2 6.41 11.57 9.63
C ARG A 2 6.26 11.19 8.16
N ALA A 3 6.00 9.91 7.89
CA ALA A 3 5.74 9.38 6.57
C ALA A 3 4.40 8.64 6.52
N LEU A 4 3.64 8.83 5.44
CA LEU A 4 2.52 7.99 5.05
C LEU A 4 2.95 7.14 3.85
N VAL A 5 2.71 5.84 3.93
CA VAL A 5 2.88 4.90 2.80
C VAL A 5 1.50 4.43 2.36
N VAL A 6 1.07 4.87 1.19
CA VAL A 6 -0.16 4.41 0.53
C VAL A 6 0.22 3.22 -0.35
N VAL A 7 -0.26 2.04 0.00
CA VAL A 7 0.15 0.80 -0.62
C VAL A 7 -0.83 0.42 -1.73
N ASP A 8 -0.33 0.41 -2.97
CA ASP A 8 -0.93 -0.19 -4.17
C ASP A 8 -2.43 0.11 -4.39
N TYR A 9 -2.85 1.35 -4.16
CA TYR A 9 -4.26 1.73 -4.35
C TYR A 9 -4.57 1.99 -5.84
N GLN A 10 -4.40 0.91 -6.64
CA GLN A 10 -4.53 0.89 -8.10
C GLN A 10 -5.88 0.31 -8.53
N ASN A 11 -6.32 0.60 -9.78
CA ASN A 11 -7.62 0.15 -10.28
C ASN A 11 -7.79 -1.37 -10.18
N ASP A 12 -6.78 -2.16 -10.56
CA ASP A 12 -6.89 -3.62 -10.51
C ASP A 12 -7.11 -4.18 -9.10
N PHE A 13 -6.57 -3.53 -8.07
CA PHE A 13 -6.77 -3.95 -6.68
C PHE A 13 -8.01 -3.33 -6.01
N VAL A 14 -8.60 -2.30 -6.59
CA VAL A 14 -9.77 -1.63 -6.00
C VAL A 14 -11.06 -2.15 -6.62
N ASN A 15 -11.19 -2.05 -7.95
CA ASN A 15 -12.41 -2.44 -8.67
C ASN A 15 -12.15 -3.24 -9.95
N GLY A 16 -10.89 -3.57 -10.26
CA GLY A 16 -10.46 -4.34 -11.42
C GLY A 16 -10.31 -5.85 -11.13
N SER A 17 -9.32 -6.49 -11.76
CA SER A 17 -9.17 -7.96 -11.79
C SER A 17 -9.00 -8.62 -10.42
N LEU A 18 -8.44 -7.91 -9.44
CA LEU A 18 -8.26 -8.34 -8.04
C LEU A 18 -9.00 -7.42 -7.05
N GLY A 19 -10.00 -6.69 -7.55
CA GLY A 19 -10.75 -5.72 -6.76
C GLY A 19 -11.73 -6.35 -5.76
N SER A 20 -12.15 -5.54 -4.77
CA SER A 20 -13.15 -5.93 -3.79
C SER A 20 -13.98 -4.73 -3.33
N ALA A 21 -15.21 -5.00 -2.87
CA ALA A 21 -16.05 -3.96 -2.26
C ALA A 21 -15.38 -3.32 -1.03
N ALA A 22 -14.62 -4.09 -0.26
CA ALA A 22 -13.86 -3.60 0.88
C ALA A 22 -12.80 -2.58 0.43
N ALA A 23 -12.04 -2.87 -0.65
CA ALA A 23 -11.06 -1.94 -1.20
C ALA A 23 -11.69 -0.63 -1.69
N VAL A 24 -12.86 -0.71 -2.33
CA VAL A 24 -13.62 0.49 -2.75
C VAL A 24 -14.04 1.33 -1.53
N SER A 25 -14.46 0.71 -0.45
CA SER A 25 -15.03 1.40 0.73
C SER A 25 -14.04 2.26 1.49
N ILE A 26 -12.73 1.99 1.40
CA ILE A 26 -11.69 2.74 2.13
C ILE A 26 -11.17 3.98 1.39
N GLU A 27 -11.61 4.27 0.15
CA GLU A 27 -11.07 5.36 -0.65
C GLU A 27 -11.08 6.70 0.08
N ASP A 28 -12.20 7.06 0.70
CA ASP A 28 -12.32 8.34 1.38
C ASP A 28 -11.41 8.45 2.61
N ALA A 29 -11.24 7.36 3.36
CA ALA A 29 -10.33 7.31 4.50
C ALA A 29 -8.87 7.45 4.05
N VAL A 30 -8.43 6.71 3.03
CA VAL A 30 -7.08 6.84 2.44
C VAL A 30 -6.85 8.26 1.94
N CYS A 31 -7.79 8.83 1.20
CA CYS A 31 -7.71 10.21 0.70
C CYS A 31 -7.62 11.25 1.81
N SER A 32 -8.36 11.06 2.92
CA SER A 32 -8.27 11.94 4.10
C SER A 32 -6.86 11.92 4.68
N ARG A 33 -6.28 10.71 4.87
CA ARG A 33 -4.91 10.59 5.40
C ARG A 33 -3.88 11.25 4.50
N MET A 34 -3.96 11.03 3.17
CA MET A 34 -3.06 11.71 2.23
C MET A 34 -3.11 13.23 2.37
N LYS A 35 -4.33 13.80 2.41
CA LYS A 35 -4.51 15.26 2.55
C LYS A 35 -3.96 15.79 3.87
N ASP A 36 -4.20 15.08 5.00
CA ASP A 36 -3.72 15.47 6.33
C ASP A 36 -2.20 15.52 6.38
N TYR A 37 -1.52 14.50 5.81
CA TYR A 37 -0.07 14.45 5.75
C TYR A 37 0.50 15.59 4.89
N LEU A 38 -0.03 15.78 3.69
CA LEU A 38 0.40 16.84 2.78
C LEU A 38 0.16 18.23 3.37
N ALA A 39 -1.02 18.47 3.96
CA ALA A 39 -1.35 19.74 4.58
C ALA A 39 -0.46 20.09 5.78
N SER A 40 0.06 19.07 6.46
CA SER A 40 0.98 19.20 7.60
C SER A 40 2.45 19.24 7.19
N GLY A 41 2.77 19.26 5.89
CA GLY A 41 4.14 19.27 5.38
C GLY A 41 4.91 17.95 5.63
N ASN A 42 4.19 16.84 5.80
CA ASN A 42 4.78 15.51 5.95
C ASN A 42 4.84 14.77 4.61
N ASP A 43 5.69 13.75 4.54
CA ASP A 43 5.93 13.02 3.31
C ASP A 43 4.87 11.95 3.05
N VAL A 44 4.48 11.82 1.76
CA VAL A 44 3.57 10.79 1.28
C VAL A 44 4.26 9.98 0.18
N PHE A 45 4.42 8.69 0.42
CA PHE A 45 4.91 7.70 -0.54
C PHE A 45 3.73 6.87 -1.02
N VAL A 46 3.67 6.62 -2.32
CA VAL A 46 2.63 5.77 -2.91
C VAL A 46 3.34 4.65 -3.65
N THR A 47 3.15 3.41 -3.21
CA THR A 47 3.67 2.27 -3.96
C THR A 47 2.71 1.89 -5.08
N MET A 48 3.27 1.42 -6.18
CA MET A 48 2.52 0.89 -7.31
C MET A 48 3.11 -0.45 -7.73
N ASP A 49 2.30 -1.48 -7.63
CA ASP A 49 2.64 -2.77 -8.21
C ASP A 49 2.73 -2.63 -9.73
N THR A 50 3.78 -3.19 -10.33
CA THR A 50 4.09 -2.90 -11.73
C THR A 50 4.66 -4.16 -12.38
N HIS A 51 3.89 -4.73 -13.27
CA HIS A 51 4.26 -5.90 -14.07
C HIS A 51 4.33 -5.55 -15.55
N ASP A 52 4.92 -6.43 -16.33
CA ASP A 52 4.93 -6.42 -17.79
C ASP A 52 4.09 -7.57 -18.37
N ASP A 53 4.03 -7.65 -19.69
CA ASP A 53 3.27 -8.68 -20.41
C ASP A 53 3.74 -10.11 -20.11
N GLY A 54 4.93 -10.30 -19.56
CA GLY A 54 5.49 -11.58 -19.13
C GLY A 54 5.00 -12.06 -17.75
N TYR A 55 4.09 -11.34 -17.08
CA TYR A 55 3.65 -11.64 -15.72
C TYR A 55 3.32 -13.12 -15.49
N LEU A 56 2.59 -13.77 -16.40
CA LEU A 56 2.18 -15.18 -16.25
C LEU A 56 3.35 -16.18 -16.25
N GLU A 57 4.53 -15.76 -16.71
CA GLU A 57 5.76 -16.57 -16.71
C GLU A 57 6.56 -16.38 -15.42
N THR A 58 6.21 -15.38 -14.60
CA THR A 58 6.86 -15.13 -13.32
C THR A 58 6.46 -16.15 -12.27
N ARG A 59 7.25 -16.24 -11.18
CA ARG A 59 6.89 -17.08 -10.03
C ARG A 59 5.55 -16.69 -9.42
N GLU A 60 5.26 -15.41 -9.36
CA GLU A 60 3.99 -14.89 -8.86
C GLU A 60 2.84 -15.25 -9.81
N GLY A 61 2.98 -15.01 -11.10
CA GLY A 61 1.95 -15.31 -12.09
C GLY A 61 1.63 -16.81 -12.22
N ILE A 62 2.59 -17.69 -11.95
CA ILE A 62 2.35 -19.14 -11.85
C ILE A 62 1.45 -19.48 -10.65
N MET A 63 1.63 -18.79 -9.52
CA MET A 63 0.86 -19.03 -8.28
C MET A 63 -0.47 -18.29 -8.27
N LEU A 64 -0.54 -17.12 -8.90
CA LEU A 64 -1.74 -16.29 -9.06
C LEU A 64 -1.92 -15.95 -10.56
N PRO A 65 -2.54 -16.83 -11.35
CA PRO A 65 -2.67 -16.65 -12.80
C PRO A 65 -3.78 -15.64 -13.17
N VAL A 66 -3.76 -14.47 -12.53
CA VAL A 66 -4.65 -13.34 -12.78
C VAL A 66 -3.80 -12.15 -13.18
N VAL A 67 -3.84 -11.81 -14.46
CA VAL A 67 -3.10 -10.65 -14.99
C VAL A 67 -3.62 -9.38 -14.32
N HIS A 68 -2.71 -8.59 -13.76
CA HIS A 68 -3.00 -7.34 -13.07
C HIS A 68 -1.82 -6.37 -13.12
N CYS A 69 -2.09 -5.10 -12.93
CA CYS A 69 -1.11 -4.03 -12.82
C CYS A 69 -0.04 -4.04 -13.93
N ILE A 70 -0.43 -4.36 -15.16
CA ILE A 70 0.48 -4.27 -16.33
C ILE A 70 0.74 -2.80 -16.63
N GLU A 71 2.02 -2.41 -16.67
CA GLU A 71 2.43 -1.01 -16.85
C GLU A 71 1.79 -0.38 -18.08
N GLY A 72 1.23 0.81 -17.91
CA GLY A 72 0.56 1.59 -18.96
C GLY A 72 -0.89 1.19 -19.24
N THR A 73 -1.45 0.19 -18.56
CA THR A 73 -2.87 -0.14 -18.64
C THR A 73 -3.71 0.68 -17.65
N ASP A 74 -5.02 0.76 -17.86
CA ASP A 74 -5.93 1.40 -16.91
C ASP A 74 -5.90 0.69 -15.53
N GLY A 75 -5.78 -0.63 -15.52
CA GLY A 75 -5.68 -1.43 -14.28
C GLY A 75 -4.48 -1.05 -13.40
N TRP A 76 -3.36 -0.70 -14.02
CA TRP A 76 -2.15 -0.25 -13.34
C TRP A 76 -2.25 1.14 -12.72
N GLU A 77 -3.08 2.03 -13.27
CA GLU A 77 -3.21 3.40 -12.78
C GLU A 77 -3.76 3.46 -11.34
N LEU A 78 -3.34 4.48 -10.60
CA LEU A 78 -3.92 4.75 -9.27
C LEU A 78 -5.42 4.98 -9.39
N HIS A 79 -6.17 4.51 -8.39
CA HIS A 79 -7.63 4.58 -8.40
C HIS A 79 -8.17 5.96 -8.02
N GLY A 80 -9.22 6.37 -8.69
CA GLY A 80 -10.16 7.42 -8.32
C GLY A 80 -9.55 8.70 -7.74
N LYS A 81 -9.95 9.06 -6.54
CA LYS A 81 -9.52 10.29 -5.84
C LYS A 81 -8.05 10.24 -5.42
N VAL A 82 -7.49 9.05 -5.13
CA VAL A 82 -6.07 8.86 -4.79
C VAL A 82 -5.20 9.30 -5.97
N ARG A 83 -5.55 8.90 -7.21
CA ARG A 83 -4.89 9.37 -8.43
C ARG A 83 -4.90 10.90 -8.53
N GLY A 84 -6.06 11.50 -8.24
CA GLY A 84 -6.22 12.96 -8.29
C GLY A 84 -5.38 13.72 -7.26
N ILE A 85 -5.15 13.14 -6.06
CA ILE A 85 -4.29 13.73 -5.04
C ILE A 85 -2.82 13.56 -5.42
N ALA A 86 -2.40 12.36 -5.79
CA ALA A 86 -1.02 12.05 -6.17
C ALA A 86 -0.56 12.88 -7.38
N GLY A 87 -1.45 13.10 -8.36
CA GLY A 87 -1.16 13.87 -9.58
C GLY A 87 -0.99 15.38 -9.37
N ARG A 88 -1.38 15.93 -8.20
CA ARG A 88 -1.16 17.34 -7.87
C ARG A 88 0.25 17.65 -7.39
N GLY A 89 1.10 16.66 -7.23
CA GLY A 89 2.42 16.77 -6.64
C GLY A 89 2.41 16.63 -5.11
N GLY A 90 3.63 16.51 -4.54
CA GLY A 90 3.81 16.30 -3.09
C GLY A 90 3.82 14.84 -2.67
N CYS A 91 3.45 13.90 -3.55
CA CYS A 91 3.61 12.47 -3.32
C CYS A 91 4.79 11.93 -4.13
N ARG A 92 5.57 11.01 -3.54
CA ARG A 92 6.60 10.27 -4.24
C ARG A 92 6.06 8.90 -4.63
N ILE A 93 6.02 8.62 -5.93
CA ILE A 93 5.58 7.32 -6.47
C ILE A 93 6.78 6.36 -6.47
N LEU A 94 6.57 5.16 -5.95
CA LEU A 94 7.55 4.07 -5.89
C LEU A 94 6.98 2.85 -6.63
N ARG A 95 7.67 2.39 -7.64
CA ARG A 95 7.27 1.19 -8.40
C ARG A 95 7.92 -0.05 -7.81
N LYS A 96 7.20 -1.13 -7.77
CA LYS A 96 7.69 -2.43 -7.32
C LYS A 96 7.12 -3.54 -8.20
N ASN A 97 7.77 -4.66 -8.28
CA ASN A 97 7.35 -5.82 -9.07
C ASN A 97 7.09 -7.05 -8.18
N THR A 98 6.83 -6.85 -6.92
CA THR A 98 6.49 -7.86 -5.92
C THR A 98 5.83 -7.20 -4.72
N PHE A 99 5.43 -7.96 -3.70
CA PHE A 99 4.61 -7.52 -2.57
C PHE A 99 5.20 -6.33 -1.78
N GLY A 100 6.48 -6.37 -1.46
CA GLY A 100 7.16 -5.32 -0.71
C GLY A 100 8.01 -4.41 -1.59
N CYS A 101 8.02 -3.11 -1.27
CA CYS A 101 8.84 -2.12 -1.94
C CYS A 101 10.23 -2.00 -1.28
N ALA A 102 11.25 -2.57 -1.88
CA ALA A 102 12.61 -2.58 -1.31
C ALA A 102 13.21 -1.17 -1.12
N GLU A 103 12.81 -0.19 -1.95
CA GLU A 103 13.28 1.19 -1.81
C GLU A 103 12.89 1.81 -0.46
N LEU A 104 11.78 1.38 0.14
CA LEU A 104 11.33 1.86 1.44
C LEU A 104 12.34 1.60 2.56
N ILE A 105 13.20 0.58 2.45
CA ILE A 105 14.26 0.32 3.44
C ILE A 105 15.19 1.54 3.58
N GLY A 106 15.65 2.08 2.46
CA GLY A 106 16.54 3.23 2.46
C GLY A 106 15.83 4.56 2.78
N ILE A 107 14.54 4.65 2.46
CA ILE A 107 13.73 5.85 2.64
C ILE A 107 13.30 6.00 4.10
N LEU A 108 12.71 4.95 4.69
CA LEU A 108 12.01 5.02 5.97
C LEU A 108 12.93 5.03 7.20
N LYS A 109 14.23 4.78 7.04
CA LYS A 109 15.21 4.73 8.14
C LYS A 109 15.29 6.02 8.98
N ASP A 110 14.94 7.16 8.38
CA ASP A 110 15.06 8.48 8.98
C ASP A 110 13.72 9.04 9.51
N TYR A 111 12.62 8.25 9.48
CA TYR A 111 11.31 8.66 9.96
C TYR A 111 11.00 8.12 11.34
N ASP A 112 10.53 8.98 12.24
CA ASP A 112 10.17 8.62 13.62
C ASP A 112 8.77 8.01 13.71
N GLU A 113 7.87 8.44 12.81
CA GLU A 113 6.49 7.94 12.70
C GLU A 113 6.21 7.54 11.26
N ILE A 114 5.72 6.32 11.08
CA ILE A 114 5.39 5.74 9.76
C ILE A 114 3.97 5.20 9.84
N GLU A 115 3.08 5.70 8.99
CA GLU A 115 1.73 5.19 8.86
C GLU A 115 1.57 4.48 7.51
N LEU A 116 0.90 3.33 7.50
CA LEU A 116 0.59 2.59 6.27
C LEU A 116 -0.93 2.49 6.09
N CYS A 117 -1.36 2.62 4.84
CA CYS A 117 -2.74 2.41 4.40
C CYS A 117 -2.74 1.78 3.00
N GLY A 118 -3.91 1.37 2.49
CA GLY A 118 -4.05 0.80 1.13
C GLY A 118 -4.40 -0.67 1.12
N VAL A 119 -3.94 -1.40 0.11
CA VAL A 119 -4.35 -2.79 -0.19
C VAL A 119 -3.19 -3.68 -0.65
N ALA A 120 -3.27 -5.01 -0.52
CA ALA A 120 -4.20 -5.73 0.33
C ALA A 120 -3.58 -5.92 1.72
N THR A 121 -4.39 -5.85 2.79
CA THR A 121 -3.94 -5.92 4.18
C THR A 121 -3.00 -7.10 4.42
N ASN A 122 -3.38 -8.28 3.97
CA ASN A 122 -2.69 -9.55 4.22
C ASN A 122 -1.53 -9.85 3.24
N ILE A 123 -1.26 -8.96 2.29
CA ILE A 123 -0.20 -9.15 1.28
C ILE A 123 0.72 -7.93 1.24
N CYS A 124 0.43 -6.95 0.41
CA CYS A 124 1.33 -5.82 0.17
C CYS A 124 1.43 -4.89 1.39
N VAL A 125 0.33 -4.65 2.13
CA VAL A 125 0.38 -3.85 3.36
C VAL A 125 1.24 -4.54 4.41
N LEU A 126 1.02 -5.84 4.66
CA LEU A 126 1.85 -6.64 5.57
C LEU A 126 3.33 -6.59 5.17
N ALA A 127 3.64 -6.86 3.90
CA ALA A 127 5.02 -6.87 3.41
C ALA A 127 5.73 -5.52 3.62
N ASN A 128 5.04 -4.41 3.30
CA ASN A 128 5.61 -3.08 3.47
C ASN A 128 5.66 -2.64 4.96
N ALA A 129 4.76 -3.13 5.80
CA ALA A 129 4.82 -2.89 7.25
C ALA A 129 6.04 -3.59 7.90
N VAL A 130 6.35 -4.83 7.48
CA VAL A 130 7.58 -5.53 7.88
C VAL A 130 8.82 -4.79 7.38
N ILE A 131 8.80 -4.30 6.14
CA ILE A 131 9.89 -3.47 5.59
C ILE A 131 10.07 -2.19 6.42
N ALA A 132 8.99 -1.49 6.77
CA ALA A 132 9.06 -0.28 7.61
C ALA A 132 9.67 -0.57 8.98
N ARG A 133 9.25 -1.66 9.65
CA ARG A 133 9.84 -2.10 10.93
C ARG A 133 11.31 -2.45 10.79
N THR A 134 11.70 -3.07 9.68
CA THR A 134 13.10 -3.43 9.39
C THR A 134 13.94 -2.18 9.12
N ALA A 135 13.39 -1.21 8.38
CA ALA A 135 14.08 0.03 8.02
C ALA A 135 14.41 0.89 9.25
N ASN A 136 13.44 1.05 10.16
CA ASN A 136 13.66 1.77 11.42
C ASN A 136 13.00 1.02 12.60
N PRO A 137 13.79 0.23 13.36
CA PRO A 137 13.29 -0.50 14.52
C PRO A 137 12.78 0.40 15.66
N GLN A 138 13.15 1.68 15.67
CA GLN A 138 12.76 2.65 16.71
C GLN A 138 11.53 3.47 16.32
N ALA A 139 11.13 3.45 15.04
CA ALA A 139 9.98 4.21 14.58
C ALA A 139 8.67 3.69 15.21
N ARG A 140 7.77 4.64 15.48
CA ARG A 140 6.37 4.33 15.73
C ARG A 140 5.71 4.00 14.40
N ILE A 141 5.28 2.75 14.22
CA ILE A 141 4.64 2.30 12.98
C ILE A 141 3.18 2.01 13.27
N THR A 142 2.30 2.57 12.44
CA THR A 142 0.85 2.48 12.59
C THR A 142 0.20 1.96 11.32
N VAL A 143 -0.76 1.06 11.45
CA VAL A 143 -1.70 0.67 10.40
C VAL A 143 -3.11 1.03 10.88
N ARG A 144 -3.83 1.81 10.09
CA ARG A 144 -5.20 2.18 10.42
C ARG A 144 -6.17 1.17 9.84
N ARG A 145 -6.98 0.59 10.71
CA ARG A 145 -7.98 -0.42 10.35
C ARG A 145 -8.99 0.08 9.31
N ASP A 146 -9.39 1.35 9.41
CA ASP A 146 -10.31 2.01 8.50
C ASP A 146 -9.69 2.45 7.15
N CYS A 147 -8.38 2.30 7.00
CA CYS A 147 -7.63 2.69 5.81
C CYS A 147 -6.94 1.51 5.10
N VAL A 148 -7.23 0.28 5.50
CA VAL A 148 -6.72 -0.93 4.84
C VAL A 148 -7.87 -1.88 4.52
N ALA A 149 -7.71 -2.67 3.47
CA ALA A 149 -8.70 -3.66 3.06
C ALA A 149 -8.06 -4.92 2.49
N SER A 150 -8.75 -6.04 2.62
CA SER A 150 -8.42 -7.32 1.99
C SER A 150 -9.62 -7.81 1.19
N TYR A 151 -9.39 -8.65 0.20
CA TYR A 151 -10.45 -9.40 -0.48
C TYR A 151 -10.94 -10.61 0.33
N ASP A 152 -10.22 -10.99 1.41
CA ASP A 152 -10.61 -11.99 2.40
C ASP A 152 -10.60 -11.32 3.78
N ASP A 153 -11.79 -11.03 4.30
CA ASP A 153 -11.96 -10.31 5.57
C ASP A 153 -11.32 -11.04 6.75
N ARG A 154 -11.39 -12.39 6.77
CA ARG A 154 -10.78 -13.20 7.83
C ARG A 154 -9.25 -13.08 7.80
N LEU A 155 -8.64 -13.24 6.62
CA LEU A 155 -7.18 -13.08 6.48
C LEU A 155 -6.75 -11.63 6.77
N GLY A 156 -7.57 -10.65 6.41
CA GLY A 156 -7.35 -9.25 6.76
C GLY A 156 -7.25 -9.05 8.27
N GLU A 157 -8.24 -9.53 9.04
CA GLU A 157 -8.28 -9.42 10.50
C GLU A 157 -7.13 -10.19 11.17
N GLU A 158 -6.90 -11.45 10.78
CA GLU A 158 -5.77 -12.24 11.29
C GLU A 158 -4.42 -11.55 11.03
N THR A 159 -4.28 -10.85 9.90
CA THR A 159 -3.07 -10.09 9.59
C THR A 159 -2.90 -8.89 10.49
N LEU A 160 -3.96 -8.19 10.84
CA LEU A 160 -3.89 -7.08 11.80
C LEU A 160 -3.41 -7.56 13.17
N ASP A 161 -3.81 -8.75 13.61
CA ASP A 161 -3.30 -9.38 14.84
C ASP A 161 -1.80 -9.73 14.72
N VAL A 162 -1.37 -10.24 13.56
CA VAL A 162 0.06 -10.51 13.28
C VAL A 162 0.88 -9.22 13.32
N LEU A 163 0.37 -8.14 12.71
CA LEU A 163 1.04 -6.82 12.74
C LEU A 163 1.20 -6.30 14.16
N ALA A 164 0.18 -6.44 15.00
CA ALA A 164 0.26 -6.09 16.42
C ALA A 164 1.37 -6.89 17.14
N GLY A 165 1.49 -8.20 16.82
CA GLY A 165 2.58 -9.04 17.31
C GLY A 165 3.98 -8.60 16.86
N LEU A 166 4.08 -7.91 15.72
CA LEU A 166 5.30 -7.28 15.21
C LEU A 166 5.53 -5.87 15.78
N GLN A 167 4.80 -5.49 16.83
CA GLN A 167 4.88 -4.16 17.47
C GLN A 167 4.51 -3.01 16.52
N ILE A 168 3.60 -3.28 15.58
CA ILE A 168 2.98 -2.28 14.73
C ILE A 168 1.63 -1.93 15.33
N GLU A 169 1.39 -0.65 15.60
CA GLU A 169 0.13 -0.20 16.19
C GLU A 169 -1.01 -0.34 15.18
N VAL A 170 -2.04 -1.08 15.53
CA VAL A 170 -3.29 -1.19 14.76
C VAL A 170 -4.35 -0.32 15.44
N ILE A 171 -4.83 0.72 14.76
CA ILE A 171 -5.77 1.71 15.29
C ILE A 171 -7.01 1.89 14.41
#